data_b2b20e3868bce151de2589674a9cea7c
#
_entry.id   b2b20e3868bce151de2589674a9cea7c
#
_cell.length_a   1.000
_cell.length_b   1.000
_cell.length_c   1.000
_cell.angle_alpha   90.00
_cell.angle_beta   90.00
_cell.angle_gamma   90.00
#
_symmetry.space_group_name_H-M   'P 1'
#
loop_
_entity.id
_entity.type
_entity.pdbx_description
1 polymer ?
#
loop_
_entity_poly.entity_id
_entity_poly.type
_entity_poly.pdbx_seq_one_letter_code
_entity_poly.pdbx_strand_id
1 'polypeptide(L)'
;MQRLCDKHHSWEENGVGGLIPGTLIQGLTGHPFGSPDMIGGGEYLSFLEDYEEKFEPELFVRYCEIAALMPVMQFSAAPWRLLNQEDYQRVLRAMEVRKQYLPQILEAVDCARKTGEPIVRHMEYVFPGQGMECLMDQFMIGDKLLAAPVDKKGVTQRKVRLPKGMWKLGDRVIDSKGEDILLDQKDGPLVLERCE
;
A
#
# COMPACT_ATOMS: atom_id res chain seq x y z
N MET A 1 -14.49 9.49 -6.81
CA MET A 1 -13.70 8.76 -5.78
C MET A 1 -14.53 7.59 -5.30
N GLN A 2 -13.96 6.41 -5.22
CA GLN A 2 -14.58 5.17 -4.76
C GLN A 2 -13.81 4.66 -3.55
N ARG A 3 -14.44 4.57 -2.38
CA ARG A 3 -13.87 3.92 -1.19
C ARG A 3 -14.23 2.43 -1.21
N LEU A 4 -13.31 1.56 -0.75
CA LEU A 4 -13.66 0.17 -0.44
C LEU A 4 -14.73 0.13 0.65
N CYS A 5 -15.47 -0.99 0.74
CA CYS A 5 -16.40 -1.20 1.85
C CYS A 5 -15.66 -1.13 3.19
N ASP A 6 -16.41 -0.87 4.27
CA ASP A 6 -15.89 -0.83 5.63
C ASP A 6 -15.11 -2.11 5.93
N LYS A 7 -13.87 -1.93 6.41
CA LYS A 7 -12.95 -3.01 6.74
C LYS A 7 -12.95 -3.27 8.24
N HIS A 8 -12.79 -4.54 8.58
CA HIS A 8 -12.56 -4.94 9.96
C HIS A 8 -11.11 -4.64 10.38
N HIS A 9 -10.89 -4.49 11.66
CA HIS A 9 -9.55 -4.45 12.24
C HIS A 9 -9.00 -5.88 12.33
N SER A 10 -8.63 -6.44 11.18
CA SER A 10 -8.18 -7.83 11.02
C SER A 10 -7.16 -7.99 9.90
N TRP A 11 -6.41 -9.10 9.91
CA TRP A 11 -5.45 -9.45 8.85
C TRP A 11 -6.10 -10.12 7.63
N GLU A 12 -7.37 -10.48 7.75
CA GLU A 12 -8.13 -11.23 6.75
C GLU A 12 -8.48 -10.39 5.50
N GLU A 13 -9.14 -11.01 4.51
CA GLU A 13 -9.55 -10.38 3.25
C GLU A 13 -10.54 -9.20 3.45
N ASN A 14 -11.35 -9.25 4.50
CA ASN A 14 -12.23 -8.13 4.85
C ASN A 14 -11.54 -7.07 5.75
N GLY A 15 -10.25 -7.20 5.98
CA GLY A 15 -9.36 -6.28 6.69
C GLY A 15 -8.17 -5.87 5.84
N VAL A 16 -6.98 -5.87 6.44
CA VAL A 16 -5.72 -5.45 5.79
C VAL A 16 -5.41 -6.27 4.54
N GLY A 17 -5.65 -7.59 4.56
CA GLY A 17 -5.40 -8.48 3.41
C GLY A 17 -6.21 -8.15 2.16
N GLY A 18 -7.34 -7.44 2.30
CA GLY A 18 -8.18 -7.03 1.16
C GLY A 18 -7.89 -5.64 0.61
N LEU A 19 -6.98 -4.86 1.19
CA LEU A 19 -6.75 -3.46 0.79
C LEU A 19 -6.13 -3.36 -0.60
N ILE A 20 -5.05 -4.09 -0.85
CA ILE A 20 -4.35 -4.06 -2.14
C ILE A 20 -5.21 -4.71 -3.23
N PRO A 21 -5.68 -5.97 -3.08
CA PRO A 21 -6.52 -6.62 -4.09
C PRO A 21 -7.76 -5.80 -4.43
N GLY A 22 -8.46 -5.28 -3.42
CA GLY A 22 -9.65 -4.46 -3.64
C GLY A 22 -9.38 -3.18 -4.43
N THR A 23 -8.28 -2.48 -4.12
CA THR A 23 -7.90 -1.25 -4.82
C THR A 23 -7.47 -1.54 -6.26
N LEU A 24 -6.76 -2.64 -6.50
CA LEU A 24 -6.39 -3.09 -7.85
C LEU A 24 -7.64 -3.37 -8.71
N ILE A 25 -8.62 -4.09 -8.15
CA ILE A 25 -9.90 -4.38 -8.82
C ILE A 25 -10.65 -3.08 -9.13
N GLN A 26 -10.72 -2.13 -8.19
CA GLN A 26 -11.33 -0.82 -8.44
C GLN A 26 -10.70 -0.12 -9.65
N GLY A 27 -9.37 -0.07 -9.70
CA GLY A 27 -8.65 0.53 -10.82
C GLY A 27 -8.99 -0.11 -12.17
N LEU A 28 -8.97 -1.45 -12.24
CA LEU A 28 -9.28 -2.23 -13.44
C LEU A 28 -10.75 -2.10 -13.88
N THR A 29 -11.66 -1.83 -12.96
CA THR A 29 -13.10 -1.64 -13.25
C THR A 29 -13.49 -0.18 -13.52
N GLY A 30 -12.51 0.71 -13.76
CA GLY A 30 -12.75 2.10 -14.17
C GLY A 30 -12.94 3.08 -13.02
N HIS A 31 -12.50 2.72 -11.81
CA HIS A 31 -12.51 3.59 -10.63
C HIS A 31 -11.08 3.99 -10.20
N PRO A 32 -10.37 4.83 -10.97
CA PRO A 32 -8.95 5.12 -10.75
C PRO A 32 -8.66 5.85 -9.44
N PHE A 33 -9.65 6.56 -8.87
CA PHE A 33 -9.51 7.31 -7.62
C PHE A 33 -10.00 6.47 -6.43
N GLY A 34 -9.29 5.38 -6.16
CA GLY A 34 -9.59 4.45 -5.07
C GLY A 34 -9.15 4.97 -3.69
N SER A 35 -9.91 4.58 -2.67
CA SER A 35 -9.54 4.73 -1.26
C SER A 35 -9.61 3.36 -0.58
N PRO A 36 -8.56 2.93 0.14
CA PRO A 36 -8.50 1.60 0.75
C PRO A 36 -9.32 1.48 2.05
N ASP A 37 -10.23 2.40 2.35
CA ASP A 37 -10.92 2.57 3.60
C ASP A 37 -10.08 3.31 4.67
N MET A 38 -10.60 3.45 5.88
CA MET A 38 -9.98 4.17 6.98
C MET A 38 -8.97 3.28 7.72
N ILE A 39 -7.80 3.83 8.01
CA ILE A 39 -6.77 3.15 8.80
C ILE A 39 -7.31 2.87 10.21
N GLY A 40 -7.25 1.60 10.61
CA GLY A 40 -7.88 1.10 11.83
C GLY A 40 -9.20 0.37 11.58
N GLY A 41 -9.73 0.46 10.34
CA GLY A 41 -11.01 -0.13 9.94
C GLY A 41 -12.17 0.87 9.98
N GLY A 42 -13.14 0.68 9.09
CA GLY A 42 -14.36 1.50 9.00
C GLY A 42 -15.59 0.86 9.64
N GLU A 43 -15.50 -0.39 10.05
CA GLU A 43 -16.58 -1.13 10.67
C GLU A 43 -16.76 -0.68 12.13
N TYR A 44 -17.85 0.07 12.38
CA TYR A 44 -18.02 0.78 13.66
C TYR A 44 -18.32 -0.15 14.83
N LEU A 45 -18.87 -1.34 14.59
CA LEU A 45 -19.15 -2.32 15.67
C LEU A 45 -17.86 -2.77 16.36
N SER A 46 -16.75 -2.79 15.65
CA SER A 46 -15.42 -3.07 16.22
C SER A 46 -14.98 -2.02 17.26
N PHE A 47 -15.63 -0.85 17.29
CA PHE A 47 -15.33 0.24 18.23
C PHE A 47 -16.29 0.31 19.44
N LEU A 48 -17.38 -0.45 19.42
CA LEU A 48 -18.39 -0.40 20.49
C LEU A 48 -18.18 -1.43 21.60
N GLU A 49 -17.60 -2.59 21.26
CA GLU A 49 -17.44 -3.70 22.18
C GLU A 49 -15.96 -4.14 22.22
N ASP A 50 -15.37 -4.07 23.41
CA ASP A 50 -14.02 -4.62 23.71
C ASP A 50 -12.91 -4.18 22.75
N TYR A 51 -12.99 -2.96 22.21
CA TYR A 51 -12.03 -2.45 21.23
C TYR A 51 -10.59 -2.47 21.77
N GLU A 52 -10.39 -2.10 23.03
CA GLU A 52 -9.06 -2.09 23.65
C GLU A 52 -8.45 -3.50 23.74
N GLU A 53 -9.27 -4.53 23.92
CA GLU A 53 -8.82 -5.93 23.94
C GLU A 53 -8.50 -6.49 22.54
N LYS A 54 -9.16 -5.96 21.50
CA LYS A 54 -9.02 -6.40 20.10
C LYS A 54 -8.06 -5.56 19.27
N PHE A 55 -7.67 -4.39 19.80
CA PHE A 55 -6.79 -3.49 19.08
C PHE A 55 -5.38 -4.06 18.96
N GLU A 56 -4.91 -4.19 17.72
CA GLU A 56 -3.59 -4.70 17.39
C GLU A 56 -2.72 -3.57 16.79
N PRO A 57 -1.72 -3.04 17.53
CA PRO A 57 -0.89 -1.94 17.07
C PRO A 57 -0.16 -2.23 15.75
N GLU A 58 0.39 -3.44 15.59
CA GLU A 58 1.08 -3.83 14.35
C GLU A 58 0.13 -3.74 13.14
N LEU A 59 -1.10 -4.24 13.27
CA LEU A 59 -2.09 -4.19 12.19
C LEU A 59 -2.38 -2.73 11.80
N PHE A 60 -2.59 -1.84 12.78
CA PHE A 60 -2.82 -0.43 12.52
C PHE A 60 -1.65 0.21 11.76
N VAL A 61 -0.41 -0.09 12.16
CA VAL A 61 0.80 0.40 11.49
C VAL A 61 0.88 -0.12 10.05
N ARG A 62 0.67 -1.43 9.82
CA ARG A 62 0.71 -2.01 8.47
C ARG A 62 -0.39 -1.45 7.57
N TYR A 63 -1.59 -1.26 8.12
CA TYR A 63 -2.66 -0.57 7.42
C TYR A 63 -2.23 0.84 6.97
N CYS A 64 -1.60 1.60 7.88
CA CYS A 64 -1.07 2.92 7.60
C CYS A 64 0.00 2.88 6.50
N GLU A 65 0.93 1.92 6.55
CA GLU A 65 1.99 1.73 5.54
C GLU A 65 1.41 1.46 4.14
N ILE A 66 0.34 0.63 4.05
CA ILE A 66 -0.37 0.37 2.77
C ILE A 66 -1.08 1.64 2.30
N ALA A 67 -1.87 2.27 3.16
CA ALA A 67 -2.66 3.45 2.81
C ALA A 67 -1.80 4.67 2.45
N ALA A 68 -0.58 4.78 3.01
CA ALA A 68 0.35 5.86 2.69
C ALA A 68 0.75 5.91 1.21
N LEU A 69 0.69 4.77 0.51
CA LEU A 69 1.02 4.64 -0.91
C LEU A 69 -0.22 4.67 -1.82
N MET A 70 -1.41 4.84 -1.25
CA MET A 70 -2.67 4.91 -2.02
C MET A 70 -3.03 6.36 -2.37
N PRO A 71 -3.89 6.59 -3.38
CA PRO A 71 -4.33 7.94 -3.75
C PRO A 71 -4.96 8.70 -2.60
N VAL A 72 -5.79 8.03 -1.82
CA VAL A 72 -6.49 8.60 -0.65
C VAL A 72 -6.05 7.85 0.61
N MET A 73 -5.81 8.61 1.67
CA MET A 73 -5.45 8.11 2.98
C MET A 73 -6.32 8.77 4.02
N GLN A 74 -6.93 7.97 4.89
CA GLN A 74 -7.83 8.44 5.95
C GLN A 74 -7.62 7.62 7.22
N PHE A 75 -7.70 8.23 8.38
CA PHE A 75 -7.65 7.58 9.68
C PHE A 75 -9.05 7.48 10.30
N SER A 76 -9.40 6.33 10.86
CA SER A 76 -10.61 6.17 11.69
C SER A 76 -10.40 6.71 13.10
N ALA A 77 -9.19 6.62 13.61
CA ALA A 77 -8.82 7.10 14.94
C ALA A 77 -7.43 7.75 14.91
N ALA A 78 -7.19 8.64 15.86
CA ALA A 78 -5.94 9.38 15.99
C ALA A 78 -4.82 8.44 16.48
N PRO A 79 -3.75 8.20 15.70
CA PRO A 79 -2.71 7.23 16.07
C PRO A 79 -2.01 7.54 17.39
N TRP A 80 -1.82 8.82 17.73
CA TRP A 80 -1.21 9.24 19.00
C TRP A 80 -2.05 8.92 20.25
N ARG A 81 -3.32 8.53 20.08
CA ARG A 81 -4.21 8.12 21.18
C ARG A 81 -4.20 6.61 21.40
N LEU A 82 -3.82 5.84 20.39
CA LEU A 82 -3.94 4.38 20.37
C LEU A 82 -2.59 3.67 20.45
N LEU A 83 -1.53 4.28 19.93
CA LEU A 83 -0.24 3.65 19.78
C LEU A 83 0.74 4.06 20.86
N ASN A 84 1.62 3.14 21.24
CA ASN A 84 2.82 3.47 21.99
C ASN A 84 3.79 4.32 21.13
N GLN A 85 4.83 4.85 21.77
CA GLN A 85 5.78 5.75 21.10
C GLN A 85 6.50 5.11 19.91
N GLU A 86 6.86 3.83 19.99
CA GLU A 86 7.58 3.12 18.92
C GLU A 86 6.69 2.94 17.68
N ASP A 87 5.49 2.41 17.85
CA ASP A 87 4.53 2.22 16.76
C ASP A 87 4.07 3.56 16.17
N TYR A 88 3.91 4.58 17.00
CA TYR A 88 3.61 5.93 16.50
C TYR A 88 4.73 6.48 15.62
N GLN A 89 6.01 6.26 15.96
CA GLN A 89 7.13 6.63 15.09
C GLN A 89 7.09 5.89 13.74
N ARG A 90 6.63 4.65 13.69
CA ARG A 90 6.43 3.90 12.43
C ARG A 90 5.35 4.54 11.56
N VAL A 91 4.24 4.99 12.16
CA VAL A 91 3.21 5.76 11.44
C VAL A 91 3.79 7.05 10.87
N LEU A 92 4.57 7.80 11.66
CA LEU A 92 5.21 9.03 11.18
C LEU A 92 6.18 8.75 10.00
N ARG A 93 6.95 7.66 10.05
CA ARG A 93 7.81 7.26 8.91
C ARG A 93 6.98 6.94 7.65
N ALA A 94 5.84 6.26 7.78
CA ALA A 94 4.94 6.03 6.65
C ALA A 94 4.41 7.35 6.06
N MET A 95 4.11 8.33 6.91
CA MET A 95 3.72 9.68 6.47
C MET A 95 4.85 10.43 5.74
N GLU A 96 6.10 10.30 6.21
CA GLU A 96 7.26 10.88 5.50
C GLU A 96 7.49 10.21 4.13
N VAL A 97 7.35 8.88 4.04
CA VAL A 97 7.40 8.18 2.75
C VAL A 97 6.30 8.69 1.81
N ARG A 98 5.05 8.83 2.29
CA ARG A 98 3.98 9.44 1.50
C ARG A 98 4.33 10.84 1.02
N LYS A 99 4.87 11.68 1.90
CA LYS A 99 5.28 13.05 1.56
C LYS A 99 6.37 13.08 0.49
N GLN A 100 7.35 12.17 0.60
CA GLN A 100 8.42 12.01 -0.39
C GLN A 100 7.87 11.69 -1.78
N TYR A 101 6.92 10.74 -1.87
CA TYR A 101 6.37 10.26 -3.14
C TYR A 101 5.06 10.95 -3.56
N LEU A 102 4.61 11.96 -2.80
CA LEU A 102 3.40 12.70 -3.13
C LEU A 102 3.41 13.33 -4.54
N PRO A 103 4.54 13.90 -5.04
CA PRO A 103 4.58 14.42 -6.40
C PRO A 103 4.25 13.37 -7.46
N GLN A 104 4.78 12.13 -7.35
CA GLN A 104 4.52 11.05 -8.30
C GLN A 104 3.08 10.51 -8.16
N ILE A 105 2.55 10.47 -6.94
CA ILE A 105 1.12 10.13 -6.72
C ILE A 105 0.24 11.16 -7.43
N LEU A 106 0.52 12.45 -7.29
CA LEU A 106 -0.24 13.52 -7.94
C LEU A 106 -0.09 13.52 -9.46
N GLU A 107 1.09 13.17 -9.98
CA GLU A 107 1.30 12.96 -11.43
C GLU A 107 0.40 11.82 -11.96
N ALA A 108 0.33 10.70 -11.23
CA ALA A 108 -0.56 9.59 -11.57
C ALA A 108 -2.04 9.98 -11.47
N VAL A 109 -2.42 10.82 -10.48
CA VAL A 109 -3.77 11.41 -10.35
C VAL A 109 -4.10 12.27 -11.55
N ASP A 110 -3.18 13.13 -12.00
CA ASP A 110 -3.42 14.01 -13.16
C ASP A 110 -3.50 13.20 -14.47
N CYS A 111 -2.70 12.15 -14.60
CA CYS A 111 -2.82 11.20 -15.70
C CYS A 111 -4.20 10.52 -15.70
N ALA A 112 -4.62 9.96 -14.56
CA ALA A 112 -5.92 9.31 -14.42
C ALA A 112 -7.11 10.24 -14.74
N ARG A 113 -7.01 11.51 -14.35
CA ARG A 113 -8.02 12.54 -14.67
C ARG A 113 -8.18 12.77 -16.17
N LYS A 114 -7.09 12.63 -16.94
CA LYS A 114 -7.07 12.89 -18.39
C LYS A 114 -7.40 11.65 -19.21
N THR A 115 -7.00 10.49 -18.74
CA THR A 115 -7.01 9.26 -19.54
C THR A 115 -7.95 8.18 -19.03
N GLY A 116 -8.34 8.23 -17.75
CA GLY A 116 -9.06 7.15 -17.08
C GLY A 116 -8.15 6.01 -16.58
N GLU A 117 -6.84 6.08 -16.82
CA GLU A 117 -5.87 5.08 -16.38
C GLU A 117 -5.87 4.94 -14.84
N PRO A 118 -5.77 3.71 -14.29
CA PRO A 118 -5.70 3.54 -12.85
C PRO A 118 -4.45 4.19 -12.26
N ILE A 119 -4.59 4.78 -11.06
CA ILE A 119 -3.46 5.33 -10.30
C ILE A 119 -2.67 4.18 -9.68
N VAL A 120 -3.38 3.28 -9.00
CA VAL A 120 -2.84 2.02 -8.45
C VAL A 120 -3.04 0.95 -9.51
N ARG A 121 -1.93 0.41 -10.04
CA ARG A 121 -1.94 -0.49 -11.19
C ARG A 121 -1.45 -1.88 -10.80
N HIS A 122 -2.15 -2.88 -11.30
CA HIS A 122 -1.68 -4.26 -11.21
C HIS A 122 -0.35 -4.45 -11.94
N MET A 123 0.52 -5.31 -11.43
CA MET A 123 1.85 -5.53 -12.00
C MET A 123 1.79 -5.97 -13.47
N GLU A 124 0.90 -6.93 -13.80
CA GLU A 124 0.71 -7.42 -15.16
C GLU A 124 0.15 -6.35 -16.11
N TYR A 125 -0.60 -5.35 -15.58
CA TYR A 125 -1.09 -4.23 -16.37
C TYR A 125 0.04 -3.35 -16.92
N VAL A 126 1.10 -3.15 -16.12
CA VAL A 126 2.25 -2.32 -16.49
C VAL A 126 3.35 -3.14 -17.18
N PHE A 127 3.49 -4.42 -16.82
CA PHE A 127 4.54 -5.33 -17.29
C PHE A 127 3.95 -6.63 -17.83
N PRO A 128 3.17 -6.58 -18.93
CA PRO A 128 2.47 -7.75 -19.44
C PRO A 128 3.44 -8.86 -19.89
N GLY A 129 3.04 -10.10 -19.62
CA GLY A 129 3.79 -11.29 -20.03
C GLY A 129 5.05 -11.59 -19.23
N GLN A 130 5.17 -11.01 -18.03
CA GLN A 130 6.30 -11.31 -17.13
C GLN A 130 5.93 -12.27 -15.98
N GLY A 131 4.75 -12.93 -16.05
CA GLY A 131 4.29 -13.91 -15.08
C GLY A 131 3.88 -13.29 -13.75
N MET A 132 3.18 -12.16 -13.81
CA MET A 132 2.76 -11.38 -12.64
C MET A 132 1.24 -11.36 -12.46
N GLU A 133 0.50 -12.18 -13.18
CA GLU A 133 -0.97 -12.20 -13.26
C GLU A 133 -1.63 -12.46 -11.90
N CYS A 134 -0.96 -13.22 -11.03
CA CYS A 134 -1.47 -13.59 -9.71
C CYS A 134 -0.90 -12.74 -8.56
N LEU A 135 -0.13 -11.69 -8.85
CA LEU A 135 0.44 -10.83 -7.81
C LEU A 135 -0.58 -9.82 -7.30
N MET A 136 -1.05 -10.02 -6.07
CA MET A 136 -2.06 -9.19 -5.42
C MET A 136 -1.55 -8.46 -4.17
N ASP A 137 -0.26 -8.53 -3.89
CA ASP A 137 0.37 -8.04 -2.66
C ASP A 137 1.44 -6.96 -2.91
N GLN A 138 1.57 -6.54 -4.17
CA GLN A 138 2.37 -5.41 -4.63
C GLN A 138 1.71 -4.73 -5.82
N PHE A 139 2.04 -3.48 -6.09
CA PHE A 139 1.40 -2.70 -7.14
C PHE A 139 2.31 -1.59 -7.65
N MET A 140 1.94 -1.04 -8.81
CA MET A 140 2.55 0.19 -9.33
C MET A 140 1.70 1.40 -8.98
N ILE A 141 2.35 2.53 -8.72
CA ILE A 141 1.74 3.87 -8.70
C ILE A 141 2.14 4.54 -10.01
N GLY A 142 1.16 4.70 -10.90
CA GLY A 142 1.45 5.04 -12.30
C GLY A 142 2.42 4.03 -12.92
N ASP A 143 3.42 4.53 -13.67
CA ASP A 143 4.42 3.71 -14.34
C ASP A 143 5.79 3.72 -13.65
N LYS A 144 5.95 4.53 -12.59
CA LYS A 144 7.26 4.88 -12.02
C LYS A 144 7.58 4.23 -10.70
N LEU A 145 6.59 4.02 -9.83
CA LEU A 145 6.82 3.54 -8.46
C LEU A 145 6.24 2.15 -8.27
N LEU A 146 7.06 1.20 -7.84
CA LEU A 146 6.62 -0.09 -7.34
C LEU A 146 6.50 -0.03 -5.83
N ALA A 147 5.30 -0.29 -5.32
CA ALA A 147 4.98 -0.38 -3.91
C ALA A 147 4.80 -1.83 -3.48
N ALA A 148 5.50 -2.25 -2.44
CA ALA A 148 5.43 -3.61 -1.90
C ALA A 148 5.35 -3.57 -0.36
N PRO A 149 4.26 -3.05 0.23
CA PRO A 149 4.09 -3.03 1.67
C PRO A 149 3.88 -4.43 2.23
N VAL A 150 4.06 -4.59 3.54
CA VAL A 150 3.74 -5.84 4.25
C VAL A 150 2.27 -5.82 4.66
N ASP A 151 1.55 -6.89 4.31
CA ASP A 151 0.13 -7.13 4.59
C ASP A 151 -0.09 -8.31 5.57
N LYS A 152 0.98 -8.80 6.20
CA LYS A 152 0.96 -9.97 7.09
C LYS A 152 1.60 -9.68 8.44
N LYS A 153 1.06 -10.31 9.49
CA LYS A 153 1.54 -10.19 10.85
C LYS A 153 2.94 -10.73 11.04
N GLY A 154 3.76 -10.01 11.82
CA GLY A 154 5.10 -10.46 12.27
C GLY A 154 6.15 -10.53 11.15
N VAL A 155 5.84 -10.07 9.94
CA VAL A 155 6.75 -10.12 8.80
C VAL A 155 7.63 -8.87 8.79
N THR A 156 8.94 -9.10 8.76
CA THR A 156 9.98 -8.05 8.70
C THR A 156 10.76 -8.04 7.39
N GLN A 157 10.55 -9.05 6.55
CA GLN A 157 11.15 -9.15 5.23
C GLN A 157 10.05 -9.33 4.17
N ARG A 158 10.21 -8.68 3.05
CA ARG A 158 9.26 -8.71 1.95
C ARG A 158 9.91 -9.33 0.71
N LYS A 159 9.29 -10.39 0.21
CA LYS A 159 9.62 -10.95 -1.09
C LYS A 159 8.91 -10.11 -2.17
N VAL A 160 9.69 -9.48 -3.03
CA VAL A 160 9.19 -8.59 -4.09
C VAL A 160 9.51 -9.21 -5.45
N ARG A 161 8.49 -9.38 -6.28
CA ARG A 161 8.67 -9.73 -7.70
C ARG A 161 9.06 -8.48 -8.46
N LEU A 162 10.33 -8.37 -8.82
CA LEU A 162 10.86 -7.18 -9.49
C LEU A 162 10.83 -7.36 -11.00
N PRO A 163 10.08 -6.55 -11.75
CA PRO A 163 10.04 -6.61 -13.21
C PRO A 163 11.42 -6.37 -13.84
N LYS A 164 11.64 -6.86 -15.06
CA LYS A 164 12.87 -6.59 -15.81
C LYS A 164 13.09 -5.09 -15.96
N GLY A 165 14.31 -4.65 -15.72
CA GLY A 165 14.73 -3.26 -15.86
C GLY A 165 15.54 -2.76 -14.67
N MET A 166 15.82 -1.46 -14.69
CA MET A 166 16.59 -0.79 -13.65
C MET A 166 15.67 -0.22 -12.59
N TRP A 167 15.95 -0.52 -11.33
CA TRP A 167 15.17 -0.09 -10.19
C TRP A 167 16.05 0.56 -9.12
N LYS A 168 15.54 1.57 -8.45
CA LYS A 168 16.21 2.26 -7.36
C LYS A 168 15.47 2.04 -6.04
N LEU A 169 16.19 1.59 -5.02
CA LEU A 169 15.72 1.48 -3.64
C LEU A 169 16.65 2.32 -2.75
N GLY A 170 16.20 3.49 -2.34
CA GLY A 170 17.08 4.47 -1.68
C GLY A 170 18.24 4.83 -2.61
N ASP A 171 19.48 4.62 -2.15
CA ASP A 171 20.70 4.86 -2.96
C ASP A 171 21.15 3.64 -3.78
N ARG A 172 20.51 2.48 -3.58
CA ARG A 172 20.86 1.24 -4.28
C ARG A 172 20.14 1.15 -5.60
N VAL A 173 20.90 0.89 -6.68
CA VAL A 173 20.35 0.55 -8.01
C VAL A 173 20.41 -0.96 -8.22
N ILE A 174 19.35 -1.53 -8.77
CA ILE A 174 19.16 -2.96 -9.00
C ILE A 174 18.84 -3.16 -10.48
N ASP A 175 19.69 -3.93 -11.20
CA ASP A 175 19.40 -4.40 -12.57
C ASP A 175 18.64 -5.72 -12.49
N SER A 176 17.32 -5.67 -12.56
CA SER A 176 16.45 -6.84 -12.45
C SER A 176 16.30 -7.56 -13.78
N LYS A 177 16.36 -8.90 -13.72
CA LYS A 177 16.08 -9.79 -14.85
C LYS A 177 14.65 -10.36 -14.80
N GLY A 178 13.82 -9.88 -13.89
CA GLY A 178 12.47 -10.36 -13.65
C GLY A 178 12.44 -11.47 -12.60
N GLU A 179 13.17 -11.29 -11.50
CA GLU A 179 13.28 -12.23 -10.40
C GLU A 179 12.61 -11.74 -9.12
N ASP A 180 12.45 -12.68 -8.19
CA ASP A 180 12.06 -12.37 -6.83
C ASP A 180 13.29 -11.94 -6.03
N ILE A 181 13.17 -10.83 -5.31
CA ILE A 181 14.17 -10.35 -4.36
C ILE A 181 13.61 -10.30 -2.95
N LEU A 182 14.43 -10.57 -1.96
CA LEU A 182 14.07 -10.45 -0.55
C LEU A 182 14.61 -9.12 -0.01
N LEU A 183 13.72 -8.31 0.54
CA LEU A 183 14.05 -6.98 1.08
C LEU A 183 13.63 -6.88 2.54
N ASP A 184 14.46 -6.26 3.37
CA ASP A 184 14.08 -5.93 4.74
C ASP A 184 13.08 -4.77 4.74
N GLN A 185 12.03 -4.91 5.52
CA GLN A 185 11.06 -3.85 5.77
C GLN A 185 10.98 -3.54 7.26
N LYS A 186 11.95 -2.75 7.73
CA LYS A 186 12.01 -2.32 9.13
C LYS A 186 11.38 -0.94 9.34
N ASP A 187 11.55 -0.04 8.37
CA ASP A 187 11.30 1.39 8.51
C ASP A 187 10.37 1.95 7.44
N GLY A 188 9.08 1.63 7.55
CA GLY A 188 8.05 2.11 6.64
C GLY A 188 7.84 1.23 5.40
N PRO A 189 6.93 1.62 4.50
CA PRO A 189 6.59 0.84 3.32
C PRO A 189 7.72 0.82 2.28
N LEU A 190 7.92 -0.34 1.63
CA LEU A 190 8.90 -0.48 0.55
C LEU A 190 8.38 0.18 -0.72
N VAL A 191 9.22 1.08 -1.27
CA VAL A 191 8.99 1.73 -2.57
C VAL A 191 10.26 1.63 -3.39
N LEU A 192 10.12 1.12 -4.61
CA LEU A 192 11.19 1.11 -5.60
C LEU A 192 10.84 2.03 -6.75
N GLU A 193 11.78 2.84 -7.18
CA GLU A 193 11.62 3.75 -8.31
C GLU A 193 12.15 3.09 -9.59
N ARG A 194 11.36 3.11 -10.64
CA ARG A 194 11.80 2.67 -11.96
C ARG A 194 12.77 3.71 -12.54
N CYS A 195 13.98 3.29 -12.90
CA CYS A 195 14.92 4.11 -13.63
C CYS A 195 14.55 4.10 -15.13
N GLU A 196 14.70 5.24 -15.79
CA GLU A 196 14.54 5.38 -17.24
C GLU A 196 15.70 4.72 -18.01
#